data_0682d2b365d5013db37d8738982f08a7
#
_entry.id   0682d2b365d5013db37d8738982f08a7
#
_cell.length_a   1.000
_cell.length_b   1.000
_cell.length_c   1.000
_cell.angle_alpha   90.00
_cell.angle_beta   90.00
_cell.angle_gamma   90.00
#
_symmetry.space_group_name_H-M   'P 1'
#
loop_
_entity.id
_entity.type
_entity.pdbx_description
1 polymer ?
#
loop_
_entity_poly.entity_id
_entity_poly.type
_entity_poly.pdbx_seq_one_letter_code
_entity_poly.pdbx_strand_id
1 'polypeptide(L)'
;MKKTALILALLILLTSVCLASCTKKIQTVFEPAGTSAGTLKLGFDASYPPYGYLDTETNQYAGFDIEFAKLVCNKLNLTLELVPIDWNSKDKELNSGNIDCIWNGFTYEGRENDYEWSDRYLDNTIVVMVKADSGINTLADLSGKTVSVQSGSSGESALKNNEALVGTFKNGKYLTCPDYTQGFNELKAGSFEALVIDEAVANYLVSGQSDYKILTETVNREQYGVGFKKGNTTLCSKINSTMKEIASDGSTLKQLAEKYGIAPEAILIGK
;
A
#
# COMPACT_ATOMS: atom_id res chain seq x y z
N MET A 1 19.73 -66.41 13.68
CA MET A 1 19.03 -65.19 14.18
C MET A 1 19.91 -63.95 14.30
N LYS A 2 21.10 -63.84 13.67
CA LYS A 2 21.98 -62.67 13.75
C LYS A 2 22.15 -61.90 12.40
N LYS A 3 21.51 -62.39 11.34
CA LYS A 3 21.58 -61.74 9.98
C LYS A 3 20.38 -60.90 9.60
N THR A 4 19.27 -61.01 10.31
CA THR A 4 18.04 -60.23 10.06
C THR A 4 18.00 -58.89 10.80
N ALA A 5 18.81 -58.70 11.82
CA ALA A 5 18.88 -57.43 12.58
C ALA A 5 19.73 -56.36 11.89
N LEU A 6 20.64 -56.75 10.96
CA LEU A 6 21.53 -55.80 10.29
C LEU A 6 20.88 -55.13 9.06
N ILE A 7 19.84 -55.74 8.51
CA ILE A 7 19.13 -55.19 7.32
C ILE A 7 18.09 -54.15 7.75
N LEU A 8 17.53 -54.27 8.97
CA LEU A 8 16.53 -53.29 9.47
C LEU A 8 17.18 -51.99 9.96
N ALA A 9 18.45 -52.03 10.37
CA ALA A 9 19.19 -50.83 10.79
C ALA A 9 19.66 -49.97 9.61
N LEU A 10 19.80 -50.55 8.40
CA LEU A 10 20.23 -49.79 7.20
C LEU A 10 19.07 -49.13 6.47
N LEU A 11 17.81 -49.52 6.75
CA LEU A 11 16.62 -48.90 6.12
C LEU A 11 16.11 -47.68 6.87
N ILE A 12 16.56 -47.43 8.11
CA ILE A 12 16.14 -46.28 8.92
C ILE A 12 17.07 -45.06 8.71
N LEU A 13 18.23 -45.25 8.07
CA LEU A 13 19.21 -44.15 7.86
C LEU A 13 19.04 -43.40 6.53
N LEU A 14 18.02 -43.70 5.72
CA LEU A 14 17.83 -43.14 4.39
C LEU A 14 16.57 -42.22 4.25
N THR A 15 15.90 -41.89 5.36
CA THR A 15 14.71 -41.02 5.30
C THR A 15 14.88 -39.66 6.00
N SER A 16 16.10 -39.26 6.34
CA SER A 16 16.38 -37.87 6.77
C SER A 16 16.86 -37.06 5.58
N VAL A 17 16.14 -37.09 4.46
CA VAL A 17 16.17 -35.97 3.52
C VAL A 17 15.42 -34.85 4.21
N CYS A 18 16.16 -34.00 4.94
CA CYS A 18 15.69 -32.68 5.32
C CYS A 18 15.20 -32.01 4.07
N LEU A 19 13.87 -31.97 3.90
CA LEU A 19 13.20 -30.96 3.12
C LEU A 19 13.50 -29.63 3.84
N ALA A 20 14.71 -29.12 3.62
CA ALA A 20 14.99 -27.71 3.83
C ALA A 20 14.10 -26.97 2.82
N SER A 21 12.84 -26.77 3.18
CA SER A 21 11.98 -25.79 2.56
C SER A 21 12.71 -24.46 2.75
N CYS A 22 13.48 -24.04 1.72
CA CYS A 22 13.99 -22.69 1.62
C CYS A 22 12.79 -21.76 1.41
N THR A 23 12.02 -21.52 2.47
CA THR A 23 11.16 -20.34 2.51
C THR A 23 12.09 -19.14 2.46
N LYS A 24 12.16 -18.48 1.29
CA LYS A 24 12.89 -17.22 1.18
C LYS A 24 12.37 -16.29 2.27
N LYS A 25 13.23 -15.89 3.18
CA LYS A 25 12.89 -14.91 4.22
C LYS A 25 12.59 -13.59 3.51
N ILE A 26 11.48 -12.93 3.88
CA ILE A 26 11.14 -11.61 3.36
C ILE A 26 12.27 -10.65 3.72
N GLN A 27 12.82 -9.96 2.73
CA GLN A 27 13.85 -8.96 2.94
C GLN A 27 13.16 -7.64 3.35
N THR A 28 13.45 -7.19 4.55
CA THR A 28 12.92 -5.94 5.09
C THR A 28 13.99 -4.84 5.20
N VAL A 29 15.27 -5.17 5.04
CA VAL A 29 16.39 -4.25 5.16
C VAL A 29 17.16 -4.20 3.85
N PHE A 30 17.36 -3.00 3.33
CA PHE A 30 18.10 -2.73 2.10
C PHE A 30 19.24 -1.78 2.41
N GLU A 31 20.47 -2.28 2.24
CA GLU A 31 21.67 -1.49 2.45
C GLU A 31 21.94 -0.59 1.23
N PRO A 32 22.48 0.64 1.44
CA PRO A 32 22.90 1.49 0.33
C PRO A 32 24.14 0.91 -0.37
N ALA A 33 24.43 1.39 -1.57
CA ALA A 33 25.60 0.97 -2.33
C ALA A 33 26.93 1.38 -1.67
N GLY A 34 26.93 2.35 -0.74
CA GLY A 34 28.08 2.84 0.02
C GLY A 34 27.98 2.53 1.51
N THR A 35 28.85 3.17 2.31
CA THR A 35 28.77 3.06 3.76
C THR A 35 27.50 3.74 4.27
N SER A 36 26.68 3.02 5.04
CA SER A 36 25.43 3.57 5.59
C SER A 36 25.70 4.75 6.53
N ALA A 37 24.95 5.83 6.33
CA ALA A 37 24.96 7.03 7.17
C ALA A 37 23.86 7.01 8.26
N GLY A 38 23.14 5.90 8.39
CA GLY A 38 22.02 5.72 9.31
C GLY A 38 20.91 4.88 8.69
N THR A 39 19.81 4.70 9.41
CA THR A 39 18.66 3.91 8.98
C THR A 39 17.44 4.81 8.85
N LEU A 40 16.63 4.60 7.78
CA LEU A 40 15.28 5.12 7.63
C LEU A 40 14.30 3.95 7.81
N LYS A 41 13.45 4.02 8.83
CA LYS A 41 12.37 3.06 9.07
C LYS A 41 11.09 3.56 8.42
N LEU A 42 10.70 2.91 7.35
CA LEU A 42 9.51 3.26 6.55
C LEU A 42 8.33 2.40 6.97
N GLY A 43 7.27 3.03 7.48
CA GLY A 43 6.01 2.37 7.80
C GLY A 43 5.05 2.35 6.61
N PHE A 44 4.47 1.18 6.33
CA PHE A 44 3.54 1.00 5.22
C PHE A 44 2.55 -0.15 5.46
N ASP A 45 1.39 -0.10 4.81
CA ASP A 45 0.43 -1.20 4.70
C ASP A 45 0.90 -2.16 3.60
N ALA A 46 1.24 -3.39 3.98
CA ALA A 46 1.74 -4.41 3.05
C ALA A 46 0.63 -5.06 2.18
N SER A 47 -0.61 -4.58 2.29
CA SER A 47 -1.77 -5.00 1.48
C SER A 47 -2.30 -3.88 0.58
N TYR A 48 -1.44 -2.93 0.21
CA TYR A 48 -1.79 -1.72 -0.55
C TYR A 48 -1.07 -1.63 -1.93
N PRO A 49 -1.30 -2.61 -2.84
CA PRO A 49 -0.73 -2.53 -4.19
C PRO A 49 -1.42 -1.40 -4.99
N PRO A 50 -0.71 -0.74 -5.92
CA PRO A 50 0.66 -0.98 -6.35
C PRO A 50 1.71 -0.19 -5.57
N TYR A 51 1.37 0.46 -4.46
CA TYR A 51 2.27 1.37 -3.72
C TYR A 51 3.21 0.64 -2.76
N GLY A 52 2.67 -0.26 -1.91
CA GLY A 52 3.45 -1.09 -0.99
C GLY A 52 2.71 -2.40 -0.71
N TYR A 53 3.30 -3.54 -1.05
CA TYR A 53 2.64 -4.83 -0.88
C TYR A 53 3.64 -5.98 -0.80
N LEU A 54 3.17 -7.11 -0.27
CA LEU A 54 3.89 -8.38 -0.36
C LEU A 54 3.61 -9.03 -1.71
N ASP A 55 4.60 -9.07 -2.58
CA ASP A 55 4.55 -9.83 -3.82
C ASP A 55 4.61 -11.32 -3.50
N THR A 56 3.53 -12.03 -3.78
CA THR A 56 3.36 -13.46 -3.45
C THR A 56 4.19 -14.38 -4.34
N GLU A 57 4.62 -13.93 -5.53
CA GLU A 57 5.47 -14.72 -6.44
C GLU A 57 6.93 -14.69 -5.97
N THR A 58 7.41 -13.52 -5.61
CA THR A 58 8.79 -13.33 -5.14
C THR A 58 8.95 -13.50 -3.64
N ASN A 59 7.86 -13.42 -2.87
CA ASN A 59 7.81 -13.33 -1.42
C ASN A 59 8.70 -12.18 -0.90
N GLN A 60 8.61 -11.01 -1.56
CA GLN A 60 9.32 -9.80 -1.20
C GLN A 60 8.37 -8.60 -1.19
N TYR A 61 8.71 -7.57 -0.41
CA TYR A 61 7.99 -6.31 -0.48
C TYR A 61 8.33 -5.56 -1.76
N ALA A 62 7.30 -5.13 -2.46
CA ALA A 62 7.36 -4.42 -3.73
C ALA A 62 6.38 -3.24 -3.72
N GLY A 63 6.47 -2.39 -4.74
CA GLY A 63 5.56 -1.29 -4.96
C GLY A 63 6.27 0.01 -5.33
N PHE A 64 5.50 0.94 -5.89
CA PHE A 64 6.01 2.22 -6.33
C PHE A 64 6.71 2.98 -5.19
N ASP A 65 6.06 3.10 -4.03
CA ASP A 65 6.60 3.84 -2.89
C ASP A 65 7.82 3.15 -2.28
N ILE A 66 7.80 1.81 -2.24
CA ILE A 66 8.94 1.01 -1.76
C ILE A 66 10.18 1.23 -2.65
N GLU A 67 10.02 1.23 -3.97
CA GLU A 67 11.15 1.46 -4.89
C GLU A 67 11.59 2.92 -4.91
N PHE A 68 10.66 3.85 -4.81
CA PHE A 68 11.01 5.27 -4.69
C PHE A 68 11.81 5.53 -3.39
N ALA A 69 11.40 4.95 -2.27
CA ALA A 69 12.15 5.05 -1.03
C ALA A 69 13.56 4.42 -1.14
N LYS A 70 13.70 3.29 -1.85
CA LYS A 70 15.02 2.69 -2.12
C LYS A 70 15.93 3.64 -2.90
N LEU A 71 15.40 4.31 -3.93
CA LEU A 71 16.18 5.31 -4.70
C LEU A 71 16.65 6.46 -3.80
N VAL A 72 15.76 6.99 -2.95
CA VAL A 72 16.07 8.06 -2.01
C VAL A 72 17.12 7.61 -0.99
N CYS A 73 16.95 6.45 -0.37
CA CYS A 73 17.89 5.92 0.61
C CYS A 73 19.28 5.65 0.00
N ASN A 74 19.34 5.07 -1.20
CA ASN A 74 20.61 4.88 -1.92
C ASN A 74 21.35 6.19 -2.14
N LYS A 75 20.63 7.25 -2.56
CA LYS A 75 21.24 8.57 -2.80
C LYS A 75 21.72 9.25 -1.54
N LEU A 76 21.08 8.97 -0.42
CA LEU A 76 21.44 9.51 0.91
C LEU A 76 22.41 8.61 1.69
N ASN A 77 22.81 7.46 1.17
CA ASN A 77 23.56 6.42 1.87
C ASN A 77 22.86 5.98 3.18
N LEU A 78 21.53 5.86 3.17
CA LEU A 78 20.74 5.35 4.29
C LEU A 78 20.41 3.88 4.07
N THR A 79 20.47 3.08 5.13
CA THR A 79 19.82 1.78 5.17
C THR A 79 18.32 2.00 5.20
N LEU A 80 17.56 1.34 4.30
CA LEU A 80 16.11 1.36 4.33
C LEU A 80 15.60 0.13 5.08
N GLU A 81 14.87 0.35 6.16
CA GLU A 81 14.14 -0.69 6.90
C GLU A 81 12.65 -0.57 6.61
N LEU A 82 12.06 -1.59 5.99
CA LEU A 82 10.64 -1.68 5.69
C LEU A 82 9.90 -2.27 6.89
N VAL A 83 8.95 -1.51 7.45
CA VAL A 83 8.16 -1.88 8.62
C VAL A 83 6.70 -1.98 8.21
N PRO A 84 6.17 -3.20 7.93
CA PRO A 84 4.74 -3.36 7.69
C PRO A 84 3.96 -3.05 8.96
N ILE A 85 2.92 -2.25 8.83
CA ILE A 85 2.08 -1.80 9.95
C ILE A 85 0.60 -2.07 9.67
N ASP A 86 -0.19 -2.19 10.72
CA ASP A 86 -1.65 -2.01 10.65
C ASP A 86 -1.94 -0.53 10.39
N TRP A 87 -2.74 -0.24 9.35
CA TRP A 87 -3.00 1.14 8.94
C TRP A 87 -3.65 2.00 10.03
N ASN A 88 -4.50 1.40 10.86
CA ASN A 88 -5.09 2.11 12.00
C ASN A 88 -4.08 2.44 13.11
N SER A 89 -2.92 1.79 13.11
CA SER A 89 -1.86 2.01 14.10
C SER A 89 -0.79 3.01 13.63
N LYS A 90 -0.86 3.55 12.40
CA LYS A 90 0.17 4.39 11.78
C LYS A 90 0.64 5.55 12.68
N ASP A 91 -0.30 6.24 13.34
CA ASP A 91 0.02 7.37 14.19
C ASP A 91 0.77 6.95 15.46
N LYS A 92 0.37 5.83 16.04
CA LYS A 92 1.04 5.25 17.20
C LYS A 92 2.45 4.81 16.84
N GLU A 93 2.64 4.12 15.72
CA GLU A 93 3.95 3.65 15.27
C GLU A 93 4.89 4.82 15.00
N LEU A 94 4.40 5.89 14.34
CA LEU A 94 5.18 7.09 14.07
C LEU A 94 5.52 7.87 15.36
N ASN A 95 4.55 8.06 16.24
CA ASN A 95 4.74 8.85 17.47
C ASN A 95 5.65 8.15 18.48
N SER A 96 5.65 6.81 18.53
CA SER A 96 6.54 6.00 19.37
C SER A 96 7.97 5.91 18.83
N GLY A 97 8.21 6.26 17.56
CA GLY A 97 9.52 6.13 16.91
C GLY A 97 9.81 4.69 16.43
N ASN A 98 8.79 3.83 16.33
CA ASN A 98 8.93 2.52 15.70
C ASN A 98 9.16 2.66 14.19
N ILE A 99 8.61 3.72 13.59
CA ILE A 99 8.85 4.17 12.22
C ILE A 99 9.28 5.63 12.21
N ASP A 100 10.04 6.04 11.20
CA ASP A 100 10.52 7.41 11.01
C ASP A 100 9.61 8.20 10.07
N CYS A 101 8.92 7.52 9.16
CA CYS A 101 7.97 8.10 8.22
C CYS A 101 6.87 7.10 7.84
N ILE A 102 5.76 7.63 7.35
CA ILE A 102 4.70 6.90 6.64
C ILE A 102 4.85 7.23 5.16
N TRP A 103 5.13 6.21 4.35
CA TRP A 103 5.28 6.36 2.90
C TRP A 103 4.56 5.22 2.20
N ASN A 104 3.28 5.47 1.83
CA ASN A 104 2.39 4.43 1.34
C ASN A 104 1.10 5.02 0.74
N GLY A 105 1.22 5.81 -0.34
CA GLY A 105 0.04 6.51 -0.83
C GLY A 105 -0.62 7.35 0.27
N PHE A 106 0.18 8.12 1.01
CA PHE A 106 -0.32 8.78 2.21
C PHE A 106 -0.89 10.15 1.89
N THR A 107 -2.21 10.27 2.00
CA THR A 107 -2.98 11.47 1.62
C THR A 107 -2.66 12.64 2.52
N TYR A 108 -2.31 13.76 1.89
CA TYR A 108 -2.01 15.04 2.54
C TYR A 108 -3.28 15.74 3.03
N GLU A 109 -4.33 15.81 2.19
CA GLU A 109 -5.55 16.54 2.46
C GLU A 109 -6.28 16.03 3.70
N GLY A 110 -6.68 16.97 4.57
CA GLY A 110 -7.32 16.70 5.85
C GLY A 110 -6.36 16.26 6.96
N ARG A 111 -5.04 16.22 6.70
CA ARG A 111 -3.99 15.87 7.67
C ARG A 111 -2.85 16.87 7.71
N GLU A 112 -3.03 18.04 7.12
CA GLU A 112 -2.00 19.08 6.91
C GLU A 112 -1.29 19.47 8.20
N ASN A 113 -2.04 19.50 9.31
CA ASN A 113 -1.54 19.94 10.60
C ASN A 113 -0.99 18.82 11.49
N ASP A 114 -1.21 17.54 11.12
CA ASP A 114 -0.94 16.40 12.00
C ASP A 114 0.50 15.89 11.84
N TYR A 115 1.10 16.15 10.68
CA TYR A 115 2.43 15.64 10.32
C TYR A 115 3.35 16.76 9.84
N GLU A 116 4.64 16.44 9.79
CA GLU A 116 5.60 17.16 8.95
C GLU A 116 5.58 16.46 7.58
N TRP A 117 5.39 17.22 6.50
CA TRP A 117 5.14 16.67 5.17
C TRP A 117 6.26 16.95 4.18
N SER A 118 6.57 15.96 3.33
CA SER A 118 7.26 16.25 2.07
C SER A 118 6.37 17.08 1.15
N ASP A 119 6.91 17.55 0.03
CA ASP A 119 6.07 17.97 -1.09
C ASP A 119 5.21 16.78 -1.55
N ARG A 120 4.08 17.09 -2.13
CA ARG A 120 3.20 16.08 -2.73
C ARG A 120 3.86 15.54 -3.99
N TYR A 121 3.91 14.22 -4.08
CA TYR A 121 4.62 13.55 -5.17
C TYR A 121 3.70 12.89 -6.20
N LEU A 122 2.43 12.65 -5.85
CA LEU A 122 1.48 11.92 -6.70
C LEU A 122 0.04 12.45 -6.50
N ASP A 123 -0.72 12.60 -7.60
CA ASP A 123 -2.18 12.77 -7.57
C ASP A 123 -2.87 11.42 -7.39
N ASN A 124 -3.96 11.38 -6.63
CA ASN A 124 -4.83 10.22 -6.44
C ASN A 124 -6.31 10.59 -6.55
N THR A 125 -7.11 9.59 -6.85
CA THR A 125 -8.56 9.68 -6.93
C THR A 125 -9.19 8.56 -6.11
N ILE A 126 -10.17 8.89 -5.26
CA ILE A 126 -11.01 7.92 -4.58
C ILE A 126 -12.21 7.58 -5.46
N VAL A 127 -12.37 6.31 -5.76
CA VAL A 127 -13.37 5.75 -6.67
C VAL A 127 -14.23 4.70 -5.97
N VAL A 128 -15.18 4.12 -6.70
CA VAL A 128 -16.00 3.01 -6.23
C VAL A 128 -15.80 1.81 -7.16
N MET A 129 -15.43 0.68 -6.59
CA MET A 129 -15.34 -0.61 -7.27
C MET A 129 -16.56 -1.46 -6.96
N VAL A 130 -17.15 -2.08 -8.00
CA VAL A 130 -18.35 -2.93 -7.90
C VAL A 130 -18.23 -4.15 -8.83
N LYS A 131 -19.08 -5.14 -8.64
CA LYS A 131 -19.23 -6.21 -9.65
C LYS A 131 -19.79 -5.63 -10.96
N ALA A 132 -19.31 -6.12 -12.10
CA ALA A 132 -19.69 -5.61 -13.43
C ALA A 132 -21.20 -5.74 -13.69
N ASP A 133 -21.81 -6.83 -13.21
CA ASP A 133 -23.23 -7.15 -13.34
C ASP A 133 -24.13 -6.58 -12.22
N SER A 134 -23.58 -5.80 -11.29
CA SER A 134 -24.31 -5.25 -10.12
C SER A 134 -25.45 -4.29 -10.45
N GLY A 135 -25.48 -3.74 -11.69
CA GLY A 135 -26.41 -2.67 -12.07
C GLY A 135 -26.02 -1.28 -11.51
N ILE A 136 -24.94 -1.18 -10.71
CA ILE A 136 -24.43 0.09 -10.15
C ILE A 136 -23.52 0.74 -11.21
N ASN A 137 -23.83 1.96 -11.66
CA ASN A 137 -23.08 2.67 -12.70
C ASN A 137 -22.68 4.10 -12.25
N THR A 138 -23.36 4.66 -11.25
CA THR A 138 -23.18 6.02 -10.73
C THR A 138 -23.13 5.97 -9.20
N LEU A 139 -22.68 7.08 -8.58
CA LEU A 139 -22.75 7.21 -7.12
C LEU A 139 -24.19 7.21 -6.60
N ALA A 140 -25.16 7.67 -7.40
CA ALA A 140 -26.58 7.66 -7.04
C ALA A 140 -27.13 6.23 -6.92
N ASP A 141 -26.60 5.26 -7.69
CA ASP A 141 -27.01 3.85 -7.63
C ASP A 141 -26.57 3.14 -6.34
N LEU A 142 -25.73 3.78 -5.53
CA LEU A 142 -25.34 3.30 -4.20
C LEU A 142 -26.48 3.42 -3.19
N SER A 143 -27.58 4.09 -3.54
CA SER A 143 -28.76 4.20 -2.69
C SER A 143 -29.31 2.82 -2.33
N GLY A 144 -29.47 2.57 -1.02
CA GLY A 144 -29.90 1.28 -0.47
C GLY A 144 -28.87 0.16 -0.52
N LYS A 145 -27.65 0.41 -1.04
CA LYS A 145 -26.57 -0.58 -1.15
C LYS A 145 -25.70 -0.64 0.10
N THR A 146 -25.11 -1.80 0.34
CA THR A 146 -24.10 -1.98 1.37
C THR A 146 -22.76 -1.57 0.79
N VAL A 147 -22.15 -0.52 1.32
CA VAL A 147 -20.88 0.07 0.89
C VAL A 147 -19.82 -0.17 1.96
N SER A 148 -18.61 -0.51 1.56
CA SER A 148 -17.47 -0.66 2.46
C SER A 148 -16.29 0.23 2.05
N VAL A 149 -15.36 0.46 2.99
CA VAL A 149 -14.14 1.26 2.80
C VAL A 149 -13.08 0.80 3.80
N GLN A 150 -11.80 1.00 3.51
CA GLN A 150 -10.75 0.69 4.50
C GLN A 150 -10.84 1.64 5.69
N SER A 151 -10.79 1.08 6.91
CA SER A 151 -10.79 1.85 8.15
C SER A 151 -9.55 2.76 8.26
N GLY A 152 -9.73 4.01 8.67
CA GLY A 152 -8.66 5.01 8.83
C GLY A 152 -8.06 5.52 7.52
N SER A 153 -8.65 5.17 6.36
CA SER A 153 -8.23 5.66 5.05
C SER A 153 -8.77 7.07 4.75
N SER A 154 -8.24 7.68 3.69
CA SER A 154 -8.78 8.91 3.12
C SER A 154 -10.17 8.70 2.51
N GLY A 155 -10.41 7.52 1.93
CA GLY A 155 -11.72 7.12 1.45
C GLY A 155 -12.78 7.12 2.57
N GLU A 156 -12.43 6.63 3.77
CA GLU A 156 -13.31 6.72 4.93
C GLU A 156 -13.55 8.18 5.35
N SER A 157 -12.51 9.00 5.31
CA SER A 157 -12.63 10.44 5.60
C SER A 157 -13.53 11.14 4.59
N ALA A 158 -13.41 10.80 3.29
CA ALA A 158 -14.26 11.33 2.23
C ALA A 158 -15.73 10.96 2.44
N LEU A 159 -16.01 9.72 2.85
CA LEU A 159 -17.38 9.31 3.20
C LEU A 159 -17.89 10.05 4.44
N LYS A 160 -17.10 10.21 5.50
CA LYS A 160 -17.47 10.98 6.70
C LYS A 160 -17.85 12.42 6.36
N ASN A 161 -17.14 13.03 5.40
CA ASN A 161 -17.39 14.39 4.96
C ASN A 161 -18.55 14.50 3.94
N ASN A 162 -19.11 13.37 3.47
CA ASN A 162 -20.24 13.33 2.53
C ASN A 162 -21.45 12.59 3.17
N GLU A 163 -21.96 13.17 4.26
CA GLU A 163 -23.11 12.61 4.98
C GLU A 163 -24.34 12.44 4.08
N ALA A 164 -24.52 13.30 3.08
CA ALA A 164 -25.63 13.23 2.14
C ALA A 164 -25.56 11.94 1.30
N LEU A 165 -24.38 11.57 0.81
CA LEU A 165 -24.17 10.31 0.08
C LEU A 165 -24.33 9.12 1.02
N VAL A 166 -23.67 9.13 2.19
CA VAL A 166 -23.73 8.04 3.16
C VAL A 166 -25.17 7.80 3.64
N GLY A 167 -25.96 8.87 3.82
CA GLY A 167 -27.37 8.78 4.21
C GLY A 167 -28.24 8.00 3.20
N THR A 168 -27.81 7.89 1.93
CA THR A 168 -28.51 7.07 0.92
C THR A 168 -28.18 5.58 1.00
N PHE A 169 -27.06 5.20 1.59
CA PHE A 169 -26.63 3.81 1.69
C PHE A 169 -27.60 2.97 2.55
N LYS A 170 -27.50 1.67 2.47
CA LYS A 170 -28.31 0.77 3.32
C LYS A 170 -28.10 1.10 4.79
N ASN A 171 -29.22 1.38 5.48
CA ASN A 171 -29.25 1.80 6.88
C ASN A 171 -28.52 3.15 7.18
N GLY A 172 -28.24 3.97 6.16
CA GLY A 172 -27.59 5.27 6.32
C GLY A 172 -26.15 5.17 6.84
N LYS A 173 -25.43 4.09 6.50
CA LYS A 173 -24.06 3.86 6.98
C LYS A 173 -23.25 3.01 6.00
N TYR A 174 -21.93 3.08 6.11
CA TYR A 174 -20.97 2.19 5.44
C TYR A 174 -20.42 1.15 6.43
N LEU A 175 -19.76 0.13 5.88
CA LEU A 175 -18.95 -0.86 6.60
C LEU A 175 -17.48 -0.49 6.46
N THR A 176 -16.63 -1.07 7.32
CA THR A 176 -15.19 -0.93 7.19
C THR A 176 -14.51 -2.29 7.05
N CYS A 177 -13.44 -2.34 6.25
CA CYS A 177 -12.52 -3.47 6.16
C CYS A 177 -11.13 -3.03 6.68
N PRO A 178 -10.28 -3.97 7.11
CA PRO A 178 -8.96 -3.63 7.67
C PRO A 178 -7.97 -3.18 6.59
N ASP A 179 -8.03 -3.77 5.40
CA ASP A 179 -7.23 -3.44 4.22
C ASP A 179 -8.03 -3.68 2.93
N TYR A 180 -7.54 -3.12 1.81
CA TYR A 180 -8.26 -3.22 0.52
C TYR A 180 -8.18 -4.61 -0.13
N THR A 181 -7.14 -5.40 0.16
CA THR A 181 -7.06 -6.78 -0.34
C THR A 181 -8.15 -7.64 0.30
N GLN A 182 -8.34 -7.52 1.62
CA GLN A 182 -9.46 -8.16 2.31
C GLN A 182 -10.80 -7.59 1.84
N GLY A 183 -10.92 -6.26 1.72
CA GLY A 183 -12.13 -5.61 1.20
C GLY A 183 -12.54 -6.15 -0.17
N PHE A 184 -11.59 -6.32 -1.09
CA PHE A 184 -11.86 -6.90 -2.39
C PHE A 184 -12.31 -8.38 -2.30
N ASN A 185 -11.71 -9.18 -1.40
CA ASN A 185 -12.16 -10.55 -1.16
C ASN A 185 -13.59 -10.61 -0.61
N GLU A 186 -13.97 -9.69 0.25
CA GLU A 186 -15.32 -9.55 0.79
C GLU A 186 -16.33 -9.09 -0.27
N LEU A 187 -15.93 -8.17 -1.19
CA LEU A 187 -16.73 -7.79 -2.36
C LEU A 187 -16.96 -9.00 -3.28
N LYS A 188 -15.93 -9.82 -3.54
CA LYS A 188 -16.04 -11.08 -4.30
C LYS A 188 -17.03 -12.03 -3.65
N ALA A 189 -16.97 -12.18 -2.33
CA ALA A 189 -17.87 -13.02 -1.56
C ALA A 189 -19.31 -12.47 -1.45
N GLY A 190 -19.53 -11.20 -1.84
CA GLY A 190 -20.86 -10.56 -1.75
C GLY A 190 -21.24 -10.10 -0.35
N SER A 191 -20.28 -9.89 0.55
CA SER A 191 -20.51 -9.34 1.89
C SER A 191 -21.02 -7.90 1.83
N PHE A 192 -20.69 -7.19 0.77
CA PHE A 192 -21.17 -5.86 0.40
C PHE A 192 -21.18 -5.69 -1.11
N GLU A 193 -21.82 -4.62 -1.62
CA GLU A 193 -22.06 -4.44 -3.06
C GLU A 193 -21.09 -3.45 -3.70
N ALA A 194 -20.44 -2.58 -2.90
CA ALA A 194 -19.51 -1.57 -3.39
C ALA A 194 -18.34 -1.35 -2.41
N LEU A 195 -17.13 -1.14 -2.93
CA LEU A 195 -15.92 -0.81 -2.18
C LEU A 195 -15.42 0.57 -2.62
N VAL A 196 -15.36 1.51 -1.67
CA VAL A 196 -14.71 2.82 -1.86
C VAL A 196 -13.22 2.63 -1.67
N ILE A 197 -12.41 3.05 -2.65
CA ILE A 197 -11.01 2.63 -2.78
C ILE A 197 -10.23 3.64 -3.63
N ASP A 198 -8.92 3.64 -3.49
CA ASP A 198 -7.99 4.41 -4.34
C ASP A 198 -7.96 3.83 -5.77
N GLU A 199 -7.95 4.69 -6.77
CA GLU A 199 -8.11 4.30 -8.17
C GLU A 199 -7.01 3.36 -8.65
N ALA A 200 -5.74 3.63 -8.32
CA ALA A 200 -4.64 2.76 -8.73
C ALA A 200 -4.68 1.40 -8.00
N VAL A 201 -5.14 1.37 -6.74
CA VAL A 201 -5.36 0.11 -6.00
C VAL A 201 -6.49 -0.68 -6.64
N ALA A 202 -7.61 -0.02 -6.97
CA ALA A 202 -8.72 -0.66 -7.68
C ALA A 202 -8.27 -1.26 -9.02
N ASN A 203 -7.56 -0.47 -9.84
CA ASN A 203 -7.04 -0.92 -11.14
C ASN A 203 -6.11 -2.14 -11.00
N TYR A 204 -5.24 -2.14 -10.00
CA TYR A 204 -4.36 -3.27 -9.72
C TYR A 204 -5.17 -4.54 -9.38
N LEU A 205 -6.14 -4.41 -8.46
CA LEU A 205 -6.93 -5.54 -7.97
C LEU A 205 -7.84 -6.15 -9.05
N VAL A 206 -8.37 -5.33 -9.97
CA VAL A 206 -9.23 -5.84 -11.06
C VAL A 206 -8.44 -6.20 -12.33
N SER A 207 -7.13 -6.03 -12.34
CA SER A 207 -6.31 -6.34 -13.52
C SER A 207 -6.54 -7.77 -14.00
N GLY A 208 -6.93 -7.91 -15.28
CA GLY A 208 -7.27 -9.19 -15.89
C GLY A 208 -8.62 -9.79 -15.45
N GLN A 209 -9.46 -9.07 -14.68
CA GLN A 209 -10.76 -9.54 -14.19
C GLN A 209 -11.90 -8.69 -14.78
N SER A 210 -12.70 -9.28 -15.70
CA SER A 210 -13.85 -8.61 -16.32
C SER A 210 -15.11 -8.57 -15.44
N ASP A 211 -15.10 -9.31 -14.32
CA ASP A 211 -16.25 -9.45 -13.43
C ASP A 211 -16.44 -8.23 -12.51
N TYR A 212 -15.51 -7.28 -12.57
CA TYR A 212 -15.53 -6.05 -11.75
C TYR A 212 -15.37 -4.83 -12.64
N LYS A 213 -15.86 -3.70 -12.16
CA LYS A 213 -15.68 -2.39 -12.79
C LYS A 213 -15.47 -1.31 -11.74
N ILE A 214 -14.84 -0.23 -12.17
CA ILE A 214 -14.65 0.99 -11.40
C ILE A 214 -15.62 2.03 -11.97
N LEU A 215 -16.33 2.73 -11.10
CA LEU A 215 -17.23 3.81 -11.54
C LEU A 215 -16.42 4.99 -12.08
N THR A 216 -16.93 5.67 -13.09
CA THR A 216 -16.30 6.88 -13.66
C THR A 216 -16.48 8.11 -12.78
N GLU A 217 -17.54 8.12 -11.95
CA GLU A 217 -17.74 9.16 -10.95
C GLU A 217 -16.80 8.96 -9.77
N THR A 218 -16.20 10.05 -9.28
CA THR A 218 -15.21 10.03 -8.21
C THR A 218 -15.83 10.46 -6.89
N VAL A 219 -15.39 9.82 -5.80
CA VAL A 219 -15.79 10.21 -4.44
C VAL A 219 -14.99 11.43 -3.96
N ASN A 220 -13.67 11.43 -4.24
CA ASN A 220 -12.76 12.50 -3.85
C ASN A 220 -11.52 12.53 -4.75
N ARG A 221 -10.80 13.66 -4.74
CA ARG A 221 -9.45 13.81 -5.30
C ARG A 221 -8.50 14.25 -4.20
N GLU A 222 -7.29 13.77 -4.24
CA GLU A 222 -6.30 13.99 -3.20
C GLU A 222 -4.88 13.84 -3.72
N GLN A 223 -3.89 14.19 -2.89
CA GLN A 223 -2.48 14.12 -3.24
C GLN A 223 -1.69 13.38 -2.16
N TYR A 224 -0.71 12.59 -2.57
CA TYR A 224 0.14 11.84 -1.67
C TYR A 224 1.43 12.59 -1.35
N GLY A 225 1.80 12.54 -0.07
CA GLY A 225 3.07 12.99 0.46
C GLY A 225 3.68 11.93 1.38
N VAL A 226 4.92 12.15 1.78
CA VAL A 226 5.55 11.38 2.86
C VAL A 226 5.30 12.10 4.17
N GLY A 227 4.68 11.40 5.13
CA GLY A 227 4.37 11.96 6.44
C GLY A 227 5.43 11.58 7.48
N PHE A 228 5.94 12.58 8.20
CA PHE A 228 6.88 12.42 9.30
C PHE A 228 6.22 12.91 10.60
N LYS A 229 6.80 12.49 11.74
CA LYS A 229 6.37 13.03 13.03
C LYS A 229 6.46 14.56 13.01
N LYS A 230 5.41 15.22 13.46
CA LYS A 230 5.34 16.70 13.51
C LYS A 230 6.56 17.29 14.19
N GLY A 231 7.18 18.27 13.52
CA GLY A 231 8.42 18.93 13.95
C GLY A 231 9.72 18.21 13.54
N ASN A 232 9.65 17.04 12.88
CA ASN A 232 10.85 16.39 12.32
C ASN A 232 11.26 17.01 10.97
N THR A 233 11.48 18.33 10.98
CA THR A 233 11.77 19.12 9.78
C THR A 233 13.09 18.75 9.10
N THR A 234 14.09 18.34 9.88
CA THR A 234 15.43 17.99 9.35
C THR A 234 15.35 16.75 8.47
N LEU A 235 14.75 15.65 8.94
CA LEU A 235 14.61 14.44 8.15
C LEU A 235 13.69 14.68 6.96
N CYS A 236 12.55 15.34 7.18
CA CYS A 236 11.60 15.70 6.13
C CYS A 236 12.27 16.49 4.99
N SER A 237 13.00 17.57 5.32
CA SER A 237 13.69 18.39 4.33
C SER A 237 14.76 17.61 3.56
N LYS A 238 15.50 16.72 4.23
CA LYS A 238 16.53 15.88 3.60
C LYS A 238 15.90 14.92 2.59
N ILE A 239 14.86 14.20 2.98
CA ILE A 239 14.12 13.27 2.12
C ILE A 239 13.49 14.04 0.95
N ASN A 240 12.76 15.12 1.23
CA ASN A 240 12.07 15.92 0.23
C ASN A 240 13.02 16.49 -0.85
N SER A 241 14.17 17.04 -0.43
CA SER A 241 15.18 17.56 -1.37
C SER A 241 15.71 16.46 -2.30
N THR A 242 15.91 15.25 -1.76
CA THR A 242 16.39 14.09 -2.54
C THR A 242 15.32 13.57 -3.47
N MET A 243 14.05 13.56 -3.05
CA MET A 243 12.91 13.23 -3.93
C MET A 243 12.87 14.17 -5.15
N LYS A 244 13.02 15.48 -4.93
CA LYS A 244 13.07 16.48 -6.01
C LYS A 244 14.26 16.28 -6.93
N GLU A 245 15.44 15.96 -6.39
CA GLU A 245 16.64 15.70 -7.17
C GLU A 245 16.46 14.47 -8.06
N ILE A 246 15.86 13.38 -7.57
CA ILE A 246 15.56 12.19 -8.37
C ILE A 246 14.53 12.53 -9.47
N ALA A 247 13.50 13.32 -9.14
CA ALA A 247 12.48 13.71 -10.10
C ALA A 247 12.97 14.68 -11.18
N SER A 248 14.10 15.38 -10.95
CA SER A 248 14.60 16.43 -11.82
C SER A 248 15.07 15.94 -13.21
N ASP A 249 15.30 14.64 -13.38
CA ASP A 249 15.60 14.04 -14.68
C ASP A 249 14.36 13.89 -15.58
N GLY A 250 13.16 14.11 -15.02
CA GLY A 250 11.89 14.06 -15.73
C GLY A 250 11.45 12.66 -16.20
N SER A 251 12.22 11.62 -15.94
CA SER A 251 12.00 10.26 -16.48
C SER A 251 11.95 9.16 -15.41
N THR A 252 12.82 9.16 -14.43
CA THR A 252 12.95 8.07 -13.44
C THR A 252 11.62 7.74 -12.75
N LEU A 253 10.93 8.75 -12.22
CA LEU A 253 9.65 8.50 -11.52
C LEU A 253 8.52 8.14 -12.47
N LYS A 254 8.53 8.63 -13.72
CA LYS A 254 7.54 8.26 -14.73
C LYS A 254 7.68 6.80 -15.13
N GLN A 255 8.92 6.35 -15.40
CA GLN A 255 9.21 4.94 -15.69
C GLN A 255 8.84 4.04 -14.52
N LEU A 256 9.09 4.51 -13.28
CA LEU A 256 8.68 3.77 -12.09
C LEU A 256 7.15 3.70 -11.96
N ALA A 257 6.43 4.78 -12.25
CA ALA A 257 4.96 4.81 -12.27
C ALA A 257 4.41 3.82 -13.31
N GLU A 258 4.92 3.87 -14.55
CA GLU A 258 4.54 2.94 -15.62
C GLU A 258 4.77 1.48 -15.24
N LYS A 259 5.91 1.16 -14.61
CA LYS A 259 6.22 -0.19 -14.11
C LYS A 259 5.13 -0.73 -13.18
N TYR A 260 4.52 0.13 -12.40
CA TYR A 260 3.48 -0.22 -11.43
C TYR A 260 2.05 0.08 -11.92
N GLY A 261 1.86 0.38 -13.19
CA GLY A 261 0.55 0.67 -13.78
C GLY A 261 -0.09 1.97 -13.27
N ILE A 262 0.74 2.89 -12.76
CA ILE A 262 0.32 4.24 -12.34
C ILE A 262 0.53 5.18 -13.52
N ALA A 263 -0.47 6.04 -13.80
CA ALA A 263 -0.39 7.01 -14.88
C ALA A 263 0.80 7.99 -14.63
N PRO A 264 1.74 8.16 -15.58
CA PRO A 264 2.89 9.05 -15.38
C PRO A 264 2.51 10.50 -15.15
N GLU A 265 1.33 10.90 -15.63
CA GLU A 265 0.77 12.24 -15.46
C GLU A 265 0.39 12.53 -14.01
N ALA A 266 0.14 11.51 -13.20
CA ALA A 266 -0.15 11.63 -11.78
C ALA A 266 1.07 12.07 -10.95
N ILE A 267 2.30 11.93 -11.49
CA ILE A 267 3.52 12.41 -10.81
C ILE A 267 3.48 13.95 -10.73
N LEU A 268 3.60 14.48 -9.53
CA LEU A 268 3.56 15.93 -9.23
C LEU A 268 4.94 16.51 -9.01
N ILE A 269 5.79 15.80 -8.30
CA ILE A 269 7.13 16.26 -7.92
C ILE A 269 8.04 16.37 -9.14
N GLY A 270 8.78 17.49 -9.23
CA GLY A 270 9.67 17.77 -10.39
C GLY A 270 8.98 18.47 -11.56
N LYS A 271 7.72 18.87 -11.40
CA LYS A 271 7.01 19.75 -12.37
C LYS A 271 7.26 21.21 -12.08
#